data_fe4571bc6510d7f90006c08814c7d379
#
_entry.id   fe4571bc6510d7f90006c08814c7d379
#
_cell.length_a   1.000
_cell.length_b   1.000
_cell.length_c   1.000
_cell.angle_alpha   90.00
_cell.angle_beta   90.00
_cell.angle_gamma   90.00
#
_symmetry.space_group_name_H-M   'P 1'
#
loop_
_entity.id
_entity.type
_entity.pdbx_description
1 polymer ?
#
loop_
_entity_poly.entity_id
_entity_poly.type
_entity_poly.pdbx_seq_one_letter_code
_entity_poly.pdbx_strand_id
1 'polypeptide(L)'
;MKGIEVECVVVKDDVAVPDSTYSTGRRGIAGTIFVHKIAGAKANEGASLQEVKEAAEIANANIRSIGMSMTACTLPGLDKPGFTVADDEIEIGMGIHGEPGIQKLK
;
A
#
# COMPACT_ATOMS: atom_id res chain seq x y z
N MET A 1 18.97 13.02 -14.14
CA MET A 1 17.89 13.58 -14.99
C MET A 1 18.23 15.00 -15.36
N LYS A 2 18.02 15.37 -16.60
CA LYS A 2 18.47 16.65 -17.15
C LYS A 2 17.45 17.76 -16.83
N GLY A 3 17.63 18.47 -15.71
CA GLY A 3 16.87 19.68 -15.38
C GLY A 3 15.40 19.45 -15.01
N ILE A 4 15.00 18.23 -14.65
CA ILE A 4 13.66 17.91 -14.14
C ILE A 4 13.73 17.74 -12.63
N GLU A 5 12.97 18.56 -11.90
CA GLU A 5 12.83 18.43 -10.46
C GLU A 5 11.87 17.27 -10.15
N VAL A 6 12.24 16.43 -9.17
CA VAL A 6 11.47 15.27 -8.73
C VAL A 6 11.39 15.25 -7.22
N GLU A 7 10.21 14.97 -6.71
CA GLU A 7 9.96 14.71 -5.29
C GLU A 7 9.33 13.35 -5.10
N CYS A 8 9.48 12.78 -3.91
CA CYS A 8 8.95 11.46 -3.57
C CYS A 8 8.08 11.52 -2.32
N VAL A 9 7.01 10.73 -2.34
CA VAL A 9 6.18 10.45 -1.17
C VAL A 9 6.05 8.93 -1.05
N VAL A 10 6.42 8.37 0.11
CA VAL A 10 6.33 6.94 0.38
C VAL A 10 4.99 6.65 1.06
N VAL A 11 4.12 5.92 0.38
CA VAL A 11 2.80 5.56 0.89
C VAL A 11 2.90 4.58 2.05
N LYS A 12 2.17 4.83 3.14
CA LYS A 12 2.27 4.10 4.42
C LYS A 12 0.90 3.90 5.09
N ASP A 13 -0.06 3.47 4.33
CA ASP A 13 -1.46 3.34 4.78
C ASP A 13 -1.78 2.05 5.53
N ASP A 14 -0.98 1.00 5.36
CA ASP A 14 -1.25 -0.31 5.96
C ASP A 14 -1.06 -0.29 7.49
N VAL A 15 -2.17 -0.28 8.22
CA VAL A 15 -2.14 -0.24 9.68
C VAL A 15 -1.86 -1.59 10.33
N ALA A 16 -2.01 -2.69 9.59
CA ALA A 16 -1.72 -4.03 10.10
C ALA A 16 -0.22 -4.32 10.13
N VAL A 17 0.58 -3.70 9.27
CA VAL A 17 2.02 -3.95 9.15
C VAL A 17 2.80 -2.65 9.35
N PRO A 18 3.03 -2.22 10.61
CA PRO A 18 3.75 -0.98 10.91
C PRO A 18 5.21 -1.02 10.48
N ASP A 19 5.85 -2.20 10.53
CA ASP A 19 7.24 -2.42 10.15
C ASP A 19 7.33 -3.54 9.13
N SER A 20 7.39 -3.18 7.85
CA SER A 20 7.50 -4.15 6.77
C SER A 20 8.93 -4.68 6.64
N THR A 21 9.08 -5.99 6.37
CA THR A 21 10.36 -6.60 5.99
C THR A 21 10.68 -6.40 4.51
N TYR A 22 9.73 -5.91 3.71
CA TYR A 22 9.84 -5.72 2.26
C TYR A 22 10.03 -4.26 1.85
N SER A 23 9.80 -3.32 2.76
CA SER A 23 9.94 -1.89 2.51
C SER A 23 10.44 -1.16 3.75
N THR A 24 10.89 0.08 3.59
CA THR A 24 11.30 0.91 4.71
C THR A 24 10.07 1.46 5.45
N GLY A 25 9.93 1.07 6.70
CA GLY A 25 8.82 1.51 7.54
C GLY A 25 7.50 0.80 7.23
N ARG A 26 6.38 1.48 7.50
CA ARG A 26 5.05 0.96 7.28
C ARG A 26 4.77 0.72 5.80
N ARG A 27 4.18 -0.43 5.46
CA ARG A 27 3.83 -0.82 4.11
C ARG A 27 2.70 0.06 3.54
N GLY A 28 2.78 0.40 2.25
CA GLY A 28 1.69 0.98 1.47
C GLY A 28 0.92 -0.13 0.73
N ILE A 29 -0.42 -0.04 0.74
CA ILE A 29 -1.29 -0.93 -0.02
C ILE A 29 -2.37 -0.13 -0.77
N ALA A 30 -3.65 -0.33 -0.49
CA ALA A 30 -4.75 0.28 -1.23
C ALA A 30 -4.78 1.82 -1.18
N GLY A 31 -4.20 2.43 -0.15
CA GLY A 31 -4.10 3.88 -0.01
C GLY A 31 -3.33 4.57 -1.13
N THR A 32 -2.47 3.85 -1.83
CA THR A 32 -1.74 4.35 -3.00
C THR A 32 -2.67 4.93 -4.06
N ILE A 33 -3.83 4.33 -4.30
CA ILE A 33 -4.83 4.81 -5.26
C ILE A 33 -5.31 6.23 -4.89
N PHE A 34 -5.58 6.48 -3.62
CA PHE A 34 -6.03 7.79 -3.14
C PHE A 34 -4.93 8.84 -3.23
N VAL A 35 -3.70 8.49 -2.86
CA VAL A 35 -2.55 9.39 -3.00
C VAL A 35 -2.34 9.80 -4.46
N HIS A 36 -2.40 8.85 -5.40
CA HIS A 36 -2.31 9.13 -6.84
C HIS A 36 -3.43 10.06 -7.31
N LYS A 37 -4.67 9.80 -6.93
CA LYS A 37 -5.83 10.61 -7.35
C LYS A 37 -5.77 12.03 -6.79
N ILE A 38 -5.42 12.19 -5.52
CA ILE A 38 -5.35 13.49 -4.85
C ILE A 38 -4.18 14.31 -5.42
N ALA A 39 -3.00 13.72 -5.53
CA ALA A 39 -1.84 14.39 -6.13
C ALA A 39 -2.08 14.74 -7.60
N GLY A 40 -2.66 13.82 -8.36
CA GLY A 40 -3.00 14.03 -9.77
C GLY A 40 -4.02 15.14 -9.99
N ALA A 41 -5.07 15.20 -9.17
CA ALA A 41 -6.06 16.29 -9.21
C ALA A 41 -5.40 17.63 -8.89
N LYS A 42 -4.55 17.68 -7.88
CA LYS A 42 -3.80 18.91 -7.52
C LYS A 42 -2.88 19.37 -8.65
N ALA A 43 -2.18 18.44 -9.28
CA ALA A 43 -1.33 18.75 -10.44
C ALA A 43 -2.16 19.26 -11.63
N ASN A 44 -3.33 18.69 -11.86
CA ASN A 44 -4.23 19.09 -12.96
C ASN A 44 -4.81 20.50 -12.78
N GLU A 45 -4.83 21.01 -11.55
CA GLU A 45 -5.19 22.41 -11.27
C GLU A 45 -4.05 23.40 -11.63
N GLY A 46 -2.89 22.93 -12.04
CA GLY A 46 -1.72 23.74 -12.34
C GLY A 46 -0.86 24.08 -11.11
N ALA A 47 -0.99 23.32 -10.02
CA ALA A 47 -0.20 23.51 -8.80
C ALA A 47 1.28 23.20 -9.03
N SER A 48 2.15 23.82 -8.22
CA SER A 48 3.59 23.59 -8.22
C SER A 48 3.94 22.19 -7.72
N LEU A 49 5.13 21.70 -8.04
CA LEU A 49 5.65 20.42 -7.51
C LEU A 49 5.53 20.33 -5.99
N GLN A 50 5.86 21.42 -5.30
CA GLN A 50 5.81 21.46 -3.83
C GLN A 50 4.38 21.38 -3.30
N GLU A 51 3.44 22.05 -3.93
CA GLU A 51 2.00 21.97 -3.58
C GLU A 51 1.42 20.59 -3.83
N VAL A 52 1.80 19.93 -4.93
CA VAL A 52 1.40 18.55 -5.25
C VAL A 52 1.97 17.58 -4.22
N LYS A 53 3.26 17.72 -3.87
CA LYS A 53 3.89 16.91 -2.83
C LYS A 53 3.19 17.07 -1.48
N GLU A 54 2.89 18.30 -1.08
CA GLU A 54 2.19 18.60 0.18
C GLU A 54 0.80 17.95 0.21
N ALA A 55 0.02 18.04 -0.88
CA ALA A 55 -1.27 17.39 -1.00
C ALA A 55 -1.14 15.86 -0.87
N ALA A 56 -0.13 15.25 -1.49
CA ALA A 56 0.16 13.82 -1.37
C ALA A 56 0.54 13.43 0.06
N GLU A 57 1.35 14.23 0.75
CA GLU A 57 1.76 13.99 2.14
C GLU A 57 0.58 14.09 3.11
N ILE A 58 -0.29 15.08 2.93
CA ILE A 58 -1.52 15.22 3.73
C ILE A 58 -2.43 14.02 3.53
N ALA A 59 -2.64 13.59 2.28
CA ALA A 59 -3.42 12.40 1.98
C ALA A 59 -2.82 11.15 2.65
N ASN A 60 -1.52 10.94 2.49
CA ASN A 60 -0.79 9.82 3.07
C ASN A 60 -0.88 9.77 4.60
N ALA A 61 -0.86 10.92 5.26
CA ALA A 61 -0.99 11.03 6.71
C ALA A 61 -2.39 10.66 7.23
N ASN A 62 -3.42 10.81 6.40
CA ASN A 62 -4.83 10.64 6.77
C ASN A 62 -5.49 9.36 6.24
N ILE A 63 -4.82 8.64 5.34
CA ILE A 63 -5.32 7.38 4.78
C ILE A 63 -4.86 6.21 5.64
N ARG A 64 -5.78 5.28 5.87
CA ARG A 64 -5.51 4.01 6.54
C ARG A 64 -6.18 2.88 5.77
N SER A 65 -5.52 1.75 5.67
CA SER A 65 -6.08 0.54 5.09
C SER A 65 -5.60 -0.68 5.87
N ILE A 66 -6.28 -1.79 5.65
CA ILE A 66 -5.93 -3.09 6.22
C ILE A 66 -6.28 -4.16 5.21
N GLY A 67 -5.36 -5.09 4.98
CA GLY A 67 -5.59 -6.25 4.14
C GLY A 67 -6.22 -7.39 4.93
N MET A 68 -7.18 -8.07 4.31
CA MET A 68 -7.78 -9.28 4.85
C MET A 68 -8.02 -10.28 3.71
N SER A 69 -7.82 -11.56 3.98
CA SER A 69 -8.06 -12.61 3.01
C SER A 69 -8.70 -13.82 3.67
N MET A 70 -9.70 -14.40 3.00
CA MET A 70 -10.34 -15.66 3.39
C MET A 70 -9.66 -16.87 2.74
N THR A 71 -8.92 -16.64 1.66
CA THR A 71 -8.16 -17.67 0.94
C THR A 71 -6.81 -17.11 0.52
N ALA A 72 -5.82 -17.98 0.40
CA ALA A 72 -4.52 -17.57 -0.11
C ALA A 72 -4.55 -17.34 -1.63
N CYS A 73 -3.78 -16.38 -2.09
CA CYS A 73 -3.57 -16.12 -3.50
C CYS A 73 -2.38 -16.94 -4.02
N THR A 74 -2.55 -17.55 -5.20
CA THR A 74 -1.45 -18.16 -5.95
C THR A 74 -1.06 -17.22 -7.08
N LEU A 75 0.17 -16.73 -7.05
CA LEU A 75 0.69 -15.86 -8.11
C LEU A 75 0.83 -16.62 -9.43
N PRO A 76 0.59 -15.96 -10.58
CA PRO A 76 0.82 -16.58 -11.89
C PRO A 76 2.23 -17.18 -12.02
N GLY A 77 2.31 -18.41 -12.49
CA GLY A 77 3.56 -19.15 -12.64
C GLY A 77 4.06 -19.88 -11.41
N LEU A 78 3.36 -19.80 -10.29
CA LEU A 78 3.62 -20.59 -9.09
C LEU A 78 2.61 -21.73 -8.94
N ASP A 79 3.08 -22.88 -8.44
CA ASP A 79 2.25 -24.06 -8.22
C ASP A 79 1.57 -24.08 -6.84
N LYS A 80 2.02 -23.20 -5.95
CA LYS A 80 1.56 -23.15 -4.55
C LYS A 80 1.27 -21.72 -4.12
N PRO A 81 0.24 -21.52 -3.25
CA PRO A 81 0.01 -20.22 -2.63
C PRO A 81 1.16 -19.82 -1.71
N GLY A 82 1.34 -18.52 -1.52
CA GLY A 82 2.40 -17.97 -0.64
C GLY A 82 2.16 -18.22 0.85
N PHE A 83 0.92 -18.54 1.23
CA PHE A 83 0.51 -18.90 2.61
C PHE A 83 -0.74 -19.79 2.55
N THR A 84 -1.12 -20.36 3.69
CA THR A 84 -2.32 -21.20 3.81
C THR A 84 -3.30 -20.60 4.80
N VAL A 85 -4.60 -20.68 4.48
CA VAL A 85 -5.69 -20.25 5.36
C VAL A 85 -6.66 -21.44 5.47
N ALA A 86 -7.02 -21.84 6.68
CA ALA A 86 -8.00 -22.90 6.90
C ALA A 86 -9.42 -22.40 6.61
N ASP A 87 -10.37 -23.32 6.43
CA ASP A 87 -11.74 -22.98 6.05
C ASP A 87 -12.47 -22.09 7.07
N ASP A 88 -12.04 -22.12 8.33
CA ASP A 88 -12.60 -21.35 9.43
C ASP A 88 -11.68 -20.17 9.88
N GLU A 89 -10.70 -19.83 9.05
CA GLU A 89 -9.72 -18.79 9.34
C GLU A 89 -9.76 -17.65 8.33
N ILE A 90 -9.29 -16.48 8.75
CA ILE A 90 -8.96 -15.35 7.90
C ILE A 90 -7.52 -14.90 8.17
N GLU A 91 -6.84 -14.47 7.14
CA GLU A 91 -5.50 -13.87 7.21
C GLU A 91 -5.61 -12.36 7.25
N ILE A 92 -5.01 -11.72 8.25
CA ILE A 92 -5.00 -10.26 8.43
C ILE A 92 -3.62 -9.71 8.07
N GLY A 93 -3.60 -8.60 7.33
CA GLY A 93 -2.36 -7.89 6.98
C GLY A 93 -1.63 -8.49 5.78
N MET A 94 -2.33 -9.21 4.91
CA MET A 94 -1.71 -9.73 3.67
C MET A 94 -1.35 -8.60 2.70
N GLY A 95 -0.28 -8.80 1.93
CA GLY A 95 0.18 -7.85 0.91
C GLY A 95 -0.45 -8.07 -0.46
N ILE A 96 -0.36 -7.07 -1.32
CA ILE A 96 -0.94 -7.12 -2.69
C ILE A 96 -0.18 -8.06 -3.63
N HIS A 97 1.05 -8.44 -3.30
CA HIS A 97 1.85 -9.38 -4.09
C HIS A 97 1.82 -10.80 -3.51
N GLY A 98 0.83 -11.13 -2.68
CA GLY A 98 0.71 -12.44 -2.04
C GLY A 98 1.61 -12.65 -0.82
N GLU A 99 2.17 -11.57 -0.26
CA GLU A 99 2.91 -11.65 1.00
C GLU A 99 1.97 -12.10 2.13
N PRO A 100 2.42 -13.01 3.00
CA PRO A 100 1.61 -13.45 4.13
C PRO A 100 1.30 -12.30 5.07
N GLY A 101 0.19 -12.41 5.79
CA GLY A 101 -0.21 -11.46 6.81
C GLY A 101 0.57 -11.63 8.11
N ILE A 102 0.13 -10.93 9.12
CA ILE A 102 0.73 -10.93 10.46
C ILE A 102 -0.04 -11.78 11.46
N GLN A 103 -1.28 -12.11 11.16
CA GLN A 103 -2.17 -12.82 12.08
C GLN A 103 -3.26 -13.60 11.33
N LYS A 104 -3.60 -14.75 11.89
CA LYS A 104 -4.79 -15.52 11.51
C LYS A 104 -5.84 -15.42 12.61
N LEU A 105 -7.08 -15.22 12.22
CA LEU A 105 -8.26 -15.20 13.12
C LEU A 105 -9.26 -16.26 12.68
N LYS A 106 -9.95 -16.84 13.67
CA LYS A 106 -11.08 -17.74 13.45
C LYS A 106 -12.39 -16.99 13.44
#